data_94708ab0f0ab3ab47b0a8d040c883806
#
_entry.id   94708ab0f0ab3ab47b0a8d040c883806
#
_cell.length_a   1.000
_cell.length_b   1.000
_cell.length_c   1.000
_cell.angle_alpha   90.00
_cell.angle_beta   90.00
_cell.angle_gamma   90.00
#
_symmetry.space_group_name_H-M   'P 1'
#
loop_
_entity.id
_entity.type
_entity.pdbx_description
1 polymer ?
#
loop_
_entity_poly.entity_id
_entity_poly.type
_entity_poly.pdbx_seq_one_letter_code
_entity_poly.pdbx_strand_id
1 'polypeptide(L)'
;VFRRINMEEKVLIGFLIKQIHIAFETRCHKNLQRYNLTPSQMDILLYLKRHEEDTLTQRDLETGLTLKNPTVTGLLNRLEEKGFITREQNLNDKRSKFIKMTEKTQRVLDDAYLYIQELDAQMLNGISKEEQKQLFDYMHKILENLK
;
A
#
# COMPACT_ATOMS: atom_id res chain seq x y z
N VAL A 1 20.98 15.53 1.15
CA VAL A 1 22.43 15.53 0.81
C VAL A 1 23.08 14.45 1.65
N PHE A 2 23.13 13.19 1.16
CA PHE A 2 23.87 12.12 1.85
C PHE A 2 25.34 12.22 1.42
N ARG A 3 26.22 12.63 2.34
CA ARG A 3 27.67 12.49 2.18
C ARG A 3 27.97 11.03 1.86
N ARG A 4 28.85 10.78 0.89
CA ARG A 4 29.48 9.48 0.68
C ARG A 4 30.07 9.01 2.03
N ILE A 5 29.45 8.01 2.61
CA ILE A 5 29.96 7.34 3.81
C ILE A 5 31.22 6.61 3.39
N ASN A 6 32.34 6.94 4.04
CA ASN A 6 33.61 6.31 3.80
C ASN A 6 33.50 4.80 4.04
N MET A 7 34.04 3.95 3.16
CA MET A 7 33.88 2.49 3.17
C MET A 7 34.37 1.76 4.44
N GLU A 8 34.88 2.50 5.43
CA GLU A 8 35.27 1.96 6.75
C GLU A 8 34.24 2.20 7.86
N GLU A 9 33.18 2.99 7.62
CA GLU A 9 32.10 3.14 8.58
C GLU A 9 31.15 1.94 8.48
N LYS A 10 30.97 1.20 9.57
CA LYS A 10 29.95 0.14 9.71
C LYS A 10 28.60 0.67 9.25
N VAL A 11 28.16 0.28 8.05
CA VAL A 11 26.80 0.59 7.58
C VAL A 11 25.83 -0.12 8.51
N LEU A 12 25.09 0.66 9.31
CA LEU A 12 24.06 0.09 10.18
C LEU A 12 22.92 -0.45 9.32
N ILE A 13 22.56 -1.70 9.54
CA ILE A 13 21.50 -2.40 8.78
C ILE A 13 20.17 -1.61 8.74
N GLY A 14 19.82 -0.91 9.83
CA GLY A 14 18.61 -0.09 9.88
C GLY A 14 18.60 1.06 8.87
N PHE A 15 19.75 1.69 8.59
CA PHE A 15 19.85 2.71 7.55
C PHE A 15 19.68 2.14 6.14
N LEU A 16 20.24 0.95 5.89
CA LEU A 16 20.08 0.27 4.61
C LEU A 16 18.62 -0.13 4.37
N ILE A 17 17.97 -0.72 5.37
CA ILE A 17 16.53 -1.04 5.31
C ILE A 17 15.71 0.21 5.01
N LYS A 18 16.00 1.33 5.67
CA LYS A 18 15.32 2.60 5.40
C LYS A 18 15.54 3.09 3.97
N GLN A 19 16.75 3.00 3.43
CA GLN A 19 17.04 3.38 2.05
C GLN A 19 16.28 2.51 1.03
N ILE A 20 16.25 1.19 1.27
CA ILE A 20 15.50 0.24 0.44
C ILE A 20 14.01 0.60 0.48
N HIS A 21 13.45 0.84 1.66
CA HIS A 21 12.05 1.24 1.82
C HIS A 21 11.73 2.52 1.05
N ILE A 22 12.54 3.58 1.20
CA ILE A 22 12.33 4.86 0.49
C ILE A 22 12.40 4.66 -1.03
N ALA A 23 13.35 3.86 -1.53
CA ALA A 23 13.49 3.59 -2.95
C ALA A 23 12.29 2.82 -3.51
N PHE A 24 11.81 1.81 -2.77
CA PHE A 24 10.62 1.05 -3.10
C PHE A 24 9.35 1.92 -3.14
N GLU A 25 9.09 2.66 -2.05
CA GLU A 25 7.95 3.56 -1.93
C GLU A 25 7.93 4.63 -3.05
N THR A 26 9.09 5.20 -3.38
CA THR A 26 9.21 6.20 -4.46
C THR A 26 8.74 5.62 -5.80
N ARG A 27 9.09 4.37 -6.10
CA ARG A 27 8.65 3.69 -7.31
C ARG A 27 7.16 3.36 -7.30
N CYS A 28 6.64 2.88 -6.17
CA CYS A 28 5.21 2.63 -5.98
C CYS A 28 4.40 3.92 -6.18
N HIS A 29 4.78 5.01 -5.54
CA HIS A 29 4.10 6.31 -5.67
C HIS A 29 4.11 6.82 -7.12
N LYS A 30 5.24 6.69 -7.82
CA LYS A 30 5.33 7.06 -9.25
C LYS A 30 4.38 6.21 -10.11
N ASN A 31 4.23 4.93 -9.81
CA ASN A 31 3.29 4.07 -10.51
C ASN A 31 1.83 4.51 -10.28
N LEU A 32 1.47 4.87 -9.03
CA LEU A 32 0.11 5.33 -8.68
C LEU A 32 -0.30 6.62 -9.42
N GLN A 33 0.65 7.49 -9.76
CA GLN A 33 0.39 8.70 -10.54
C GLN A 33 -0.22 8.41 -11.91
N ARG A 34 0.07 7.24 -12.52
CA ARG A 34 -0.52 6.80 -13.79
C ARG A 34 -2.05 6.66 -13.71
N TYR A 35 -2.57 6.41 -12.52
CA TYR A 35 -3.99 6.26 -12.24
C TYR A 35 -4.59 7.49 -11.54
N ASN A 36 -3.78 8.55 -11.39
CA ASN A 36 -4.17 9.74 -10.61
C ASN A 36 -4.59 9.39 -9.17
N LEU A 37 -3.89 8.43 -8.56
CA LEU A 37 -4.10 8.01 -7.18
C LEU A 37 -2.98 8.50 -6.27
N THR A 38 -3.35 8.83 -5.03
CA THR A 38 -2.40 9.07 -3.95
C THR A 38 -2.21 7.79 -3.12
N PRO A 39 -1.09 7.66 -2.36
CA PRO A 39 -0.90 6.53 -1.44
C PRO A 39 -2.09 6.31 -0.50
N SER A 40 -2.59 7.35 0.15
CA SER A 40 -3.73 7.24 1.07
C SER A 40 -5.04 6.81 0.39
N GLN A 41 -5.22 7.16 -0.89
CA GLN A 41 -6.34 6.64 -1.69
C GLN A 41 -6.15 5.16 -2.00
N MET A 42 -4.93 4.74 -2.33
CA MET A 42 -4.61 3.31 -2.54
C MET A 42 -4.81 2.50 -1.26
N ASP A 43 -4.44 3.03 -0.09
CA ASP A 43 -4.64 2.35 1.21
C ASP A 43 -6.12 2.04 1.44
N ILE A 44 -7.03 2.98 1.12
CA ILE A 44 -8.48 2.73 1.19
C ILE A 44 -8.89 1.61 0.22
N LEU A 45 -8.43 1.66 -1.04
CA LEU A 45 -8.79 0.64 -2.03
C LEU A 45 -8.26 -0.75 -1.64
N LEU A 46 -7.05 -0.83 -1.11
CA LEU A 46 -6.48 -2.08 -0.59
C LEU A 46 -7.23 -2.60 0.64
N TYR A 47 -7.68 -1.70 1.52
CA TYR A 47 -8.51 -2.10 2.66
C TYR A 47 -9.85 -2.67 2.21
N LEU A 48 -10.53 -1.99 1.28
CA LEU A 48 -11.77 -2.48 0.67
C LEU A 48 -11.57 -3.85 0.00
N LYS A 49 -10.45 -4.05 -0.71
CA LYS A 49 -10.14 -5.33 -1.36
C LYS A 49 -9.93 -6.47 -0.37
N ARG A 50 -9.25 -6.22 0.75
CA ARG A 50 -9.04 -7.23 1.81
C ARG A 50 -10.33 -7.65 2.50
N HIS A 51 -11.35 -6.80 2.45
CA HIS A 51 -12.65 -6.99 3.09
C HIS A 51 -13.78 -7.02 2.05
N GLU A 52 -13.50 -7.52 0.83
CA GLU A 52 -14.49 -7.49 -0.27
C GLU A 52 -15.74 -8.32 -0.02
N GLU A 53 -15.66 -9.31 0.89
CA GLU A 53 -16.79 -10.10 1.35
C GLU A 53 -17.66 -9.35 2.37
N ASP A 54 -17.17 -8.26 2.94
CA ASP A 54 -17.82 -7.48 3.98
C ASP A 54 -18.60 -6.30 3.37
N THR A 55 -19.62 -5.87 4.08
CA THR A 55 -20.37 -4.66 3.75
C THR A 55 -19.83 -3.50 4.57
N LEU A 56 -18.84 -2.79 4.02
CA LEU A 56 -18.12 -1.74 4.73
C LEU A 56 -18.80 -0.36 4.62
N THR A 57 -18.79 0.36 5.74
CA THR A 57 -19.18 1.77 5.84
C THR A 57 -17.97 2.68 6.00
N GLN A 58 -18.17 3.99 5.92
CA GLN A 58 -17.10 4.96 6.22
C GLN A 58 -16.52 4.78 7.62
N ARG A 59 -17.34 4.44 8.62
CA ARG A 59 -16.91 4.24 10.01
C ARG A 59 -15.97 3.03 10.14
N ASP A 60 -16.21 1.98 9.35
CA ASP A 60 -15.34 0.80 9.34
C ASP A 60 -13.95 1.17 8.79
N LEU A 61 -13.89 2.02 7.77
CA LEU A 61 -12.63 2.57 7.24
C LEU A 61 -11.91 3.47 8.25
N GLU A 62 -12.64 4.35 8.95
CA GLU A 62 -12.08 5.20 10.00
C GLU A 62 -11.40 4.37 11.09
N THR A 63 -12.07 3.31 11.53
CA THR A 63 -11.57 2.41 12.56
C THR A 63 -10.42 1.55 12.04
N GLY A 64 -10.61 0.90 10.91
CA GLY A 64 -9.66 -0.06 10.36
C GLY A 64 -8.35 0.57 9.87
N LEU A 65 -8.40 1.81 9.37
CA LEU A 65 -7.23 2.55 8.93
C LEU A 65 -6.70 3.54 9.99
N THR A 66 -7.36 3.64 11.13
CA THR A 66 -7.03 4.59 12.22
C THR A 66 -6.98 6.03 11.71
N LEU A 67 -7.93 6.40 10.84
CA LEU A 67 -8.03 7.72 10.24
C LEU A 67 -9.18 8.52 10.86
N LYS A 68 -9.04 9.86 10.87
CA LYS A 68 -10.10 10.75 11.35
C LYS A 68 -11.19 10.94 10.27
N ASN A 69 -12.43 11.10 10.70
CA ASN A 69 -13.60 11.28 9.83
C ASN A 69 -13.42 12.31 8.70
N PRO A 70 -12.93 13.55 8.93
CA PRO A 70 -12.75 14.50 7.84
C PRO A 70 -11.79 14.02 6.75
N THR A 71 -10.74 13.29 7.14
CA THR A 71 -9.75 12.72 6.22
C THR A 71 -10.39 11.64 5.35
N VAL A 72 -11.11 10.69 5.97
CA VAL A 72 -11.79 9.61 5.24
C VAL A 72 -12.85 10.18 4.31
N THR A 73 -13.65 11.13 4.77
CA THR A 73 -14.67 11.81 3.94
C THR A 73 -14.05 12.43 2.68
N GLY A 74 -12.94 13.17 2.84
CA GLY A 74 -12.26 13.80 1.71
C GLY A 74 -11.66 12.79 0.73
N LEU A 75 -11.08 11.70 1.22
CA LEU A 75 -10.53 10.63 0.40
C LEU A 75 -11.62 9.89 -0.37
N LEU A 76 -12.73 9.53 0.29
CA LEU A 76 -13.86 8.84 -0.34
C LEU A 76 -14.54 9.70 -1.41
N ASN A 77 -14.73 11.02 -1.16
CA ASN A 77 -15.30 11.90 -2.16
C ASN A 77 -14.45 11.90 -3.44
N ARG A 78 -13.15 12.05 -3.32
CA ARG A 78 -12.22 12.02 -4.45
C ARG A 78 -12.19 10.68 -5.18
N LEU A 79 -12.29 9.57 -4.44
CA LEU A 79 -12.34 8.23 -5.05
C LEU A 79 -13.64 8.00 -5.81
N GLU A 80 -14.77 8.48 -5.28
CA GLU A 80 -16.07 8.43 -5.95
C GLU A 80 -16.09 9.29 -7.21
N GLU A 81 -15.61 10.55 -7.13
CA GLU A 81 -15.46 11.47 -8.28
C GLU A 81 -14.61 10.86 -9.40
N LYS A 82 -13.55 10.12 -9.04
CA LYS A 82 -12.68 9.43 -9.99
C LYS A 82 -13.26 8.10 -10.49
N GLY A 83 -14.40 7.67 -9.96
CA GLY A 83 -15.06 6.43 -10.36
C GLY A 83 -14.43 5.15 -9.83
N PHE A 84 -13.66 5.22 -8.74
CA PHE A 84 -13.07 4.04 -8.10
C PHE A 84 -14.02 3.34 -7.13
N ILE A 85 -14.93 4.09 -6.52
CA ILE A 85 -15.93 3.56 -5.60
C ILE A 85 -17.31 4.09 -5.92
N THR A 86 -18.32 3.40 -5.40
CA THR A 86 -19.70 3.88 -5.29
C THR A 86 -20.15 3.82 -3.85
N ARG A 87 -21.16 4.62 -3.51
CA ARG A 87 -21.81 4.61 -2.21
C ARG A 87 -23.26 4.26 -2.36
N GLU A 88 -23.68 3.18 -1.72
CA GLU A 88 -25.06 2.72 -1.70
C GLU A 88 -25.71 3.00 -0.35
N GLN A 89 -27.02 3.35 -0.38
CA GLN A 89 -27.74 3.61 0.84
C GLN A 89 -27.87 2.33 1.69
N ASN A 90 -27.53 2.42 2.98
CA ASN A 90 -27.85 1.37 3.92
C ASN A 90 -29.34 1.43 4.28
N LEU A 91 -30.09 0.43 3.87
CA LEU A 91 -31.54 0.39 4.11
C LEU A 91 -31.90 0.22 5.60
N ASN A 92 -30.99 -0.34 6.40
CA ASN A 92 -31.17 -0.54 7.85
C ASN A 92 -30.76 0.68 8.68
N ASP A 93 -29.90 1.53 8.13
CA ASP A 93 -29.46 2.78 8.74
C ASP A 93 -29.25 3.86 7.70
N LYS A 94 -30.25 4.74 7.54
CA LYS A 94 -30.26 5.83 6.57
C LYS A 94 -29.12 6.86 6.78
N ARG A 95 -28.40 6.81 7.91
CA ARG A 95 -27.28 7.71 8.21
C ARG A 95 -25.96 7.19 7.68
N SER A 96 -25.90 5.90 7.33
CA SER A 96 -24.71 5.25 6.78
C SER A 96 -24.89 4.87 5.32
N LYS A 97 -23.78 4.78 4.61
CA LYS A 97 -23.73 4.28 3.23
C LYS A 97 -22.67 3.17 3.15
N PHE A 98 -22.99 2.14 2.40
CA PHE A 98 -22.05 1.10 2.04
C PHE A 98 -21.12 1.57 0.92
N ILE A 99 -19.86 1.21 1.02
CA ILE A 99 -18.82 1.59 0.07
C ILE A 99 -18.47 0.35 -0.75
N LYS A 100 -18.56 0.47 -2.06
CA LYS A 100 -18.25 -0.61 -2.99
C LYS A 100 -17.19 -0.19 -3.99
N MET A 101 -16.29 -1.09 -4.31
CA MET A 101 -15.35 -0.93 -5.41
C MET A 101 -16.05 -1.08 -6.76
N THR A 102 -15.54 -0.36 -7.76
CA THR A 102 -15.96 -0.52 -9.15
C THR A 102 -15.05 -1.49 -9.89
N GLU A 103 -15.45 -1.94 -11.10
CA GLU A 103 -14.56 -2.73 -11.97
C GLU A 103 -13.27 -1.98 -12.34
N LYS A 104 -13.32 -0.66 -12.42
CA LYS A 104 -12.13 0.17 -12.62
C LYS A 104 -11.13 -0.05 -11.52
N THR A 105 -11.58 -0.11 -10.27
CA THR A 105 -10.73 -0.38 -9.12
C THR A 105 -10.08 -1.74 -9.19
N GLN A 106 -10.84 -2.78 -9.54
CA GLN A 106 -10.28 -4.13 -9.67
C GLN A 106 -9.13 -4.15 -10.68
N ARG A 107 -9.33 -3.57 -11.88
CA ARG A 107 -8.27 -3.48 -12.91
C ARG A 107 -7.02 -2.75 -12.42
N VAL A 108 -7.19 -1.62 -11.72
CA VAL A 108 -6.06 -0.85 -11.20
C VAL A 108 -5.32 -1.61 -10.09
N LEU A 109 -6.03 -2.35 -9.25
CA LEU A 109 -5.39 -3.19 -8.22
C LEU A 109 -4.61 -4.36 -8.84
N ASP A 110 -5.14 -4.98 -9.88
CA ASP A 110 -4.46 -6.05 -10.61
C ASP A 110 -3.17 -5.52 -11.28
N ASP A 111 -3.24 -4.37 -11.96
CA ASP A 111 -2.07 -3.71 -12.56
C ASP A 111 -1.03 -3.30 -11.50
N ALA A 112 -1.46 -2.78 -10.36
CA ALA A 112 -0.57 -2.42 -9.27
C ALA A 112 0.13 -3.65 -8.67
N TYR A 113 -0.58 -4.76 -8.56
CA TYR A 113 -0.02 -6.02 -8.09
C TYR A 113 1.06 -6.56 -9.05
N LEU A 114 0.78 -6.55 -10.36
CA LEU A 114 1.76 -6.94 -11.39
C LEU A 114 3.00 -6.05 -11.33
N TYR A 115 2.83 -4.74 -11.18
CA TYR A 115 3.95 -3.82 -11.04
C TYR A 115 4.81 -4.13 -9.81
N ILE A 116 4.20 -4.46 -8.66
CA ILE A 116 4.94 -4.84 -7.46
C ILE A 116 5.72 -6.13 -7.69
N GLN A 117 5.15 -7.12 -8.37
CA GLN A 117 5.86 -8.36 -8.73
C GLN A 117 7.09 -8.09 -9.65
N GLU A 118 6.94 -7.20 -10.63
CA GLU A 118 8.05 -6.78 -11.50
C GLU A 118 9.13 -6.06 -10.70
N LEU A 119 8.74 -5.17 -9.79
CA LEU A 119 9.66 -4.43 -8.93
C LEU A 119 10.41 -5.37 -7.99
N ASP A 120 9.73 -6.34 -7.41
CA ASP A 120 10.31 -7.37 -6.56
C ASP A 120 11.35 -8.20 -7.32
N ALA A 121 11.01 -8.63 -8.55
CA ALA A 121 11.96 -9.31 -9.43
C ALA A 121 13.20 -8.47 -9.77
N GLN A 122 13.02 -7.15 -9.97
CA GLN A 122 14.15 -6.22 -10.18
C GLN A 122 15.02 -6.08 -8.94
N MET A 123 14.43 -6.03 -7.75
CA MET A 123 15.17 -5.95 -6.48
C MET A 123 16.02 -7.19 -6.24
N LEU A 124 15.56 -8.34 -6.68
CA LEU A 124 16.23 -9.63 -6.52
C LEU A 124 17.14 -10.01 -7.70
N ASN A 125 17.28 -9.13 -8.69
CA ASN A 125 18.11 -9.38 -9.86
C ASN A 125 19.58 -9.58 -9.45
N GLY A 126 20.20 -10.65 -9.96
CA GLY A 126 21.59 -11.01 -9.63
C GLY A 126 21.75 -11.80 -8.33
N ILE A 127 20.67 -12.06 -7.60
CA ILE A 127 20.66 -12.89 -6.39
C ILE A 127 20.11 -14.27 -6.75
N SER A 128 20.91 -15.32 -6.55
CA SER A 128 20.49 -16.70 -6.83
C SER A 128 19.30 -17.13 -5.96
N LYS A 129 18.57 -18.15 -6.37
CA LYS A 129 17.41 -18.66 -5.61
C LYS A 129 17.78 -19.11 -4.18
N GLU A 130 18.98 -19.69 -4.02
CA GLU A 130 19.51 -20.08 -2.73
C GLU A 130 19.75 -18.88 -1.82
N GLU A 131 20.42 -17.85 -2.37
CA GLU A 131 20.67 -16.59 -1.65
C GLU A 131 19.37 -15.82 -1.34
N GLN A 132 18.38 -15.82 -2.26
CA GLN A 132 17.07 -15.24 -2.01
C GLN A 132 16.40 -15.89 -0.79
N LYS A 133 16.43 -17.24 -0.71
CA LYS A 133 15.88 -17.95 0.45
C LYS A 133 16.56 -17.54 1.75
N GLN A 134 17.91 -17.50 1.76
CA GLN A 134 18.67 -17.05 2.92
C GLN A 134 18.37 -15.61 3.29
N LEU A 135 18.24 -14.71 2.30
CA LEU A 135 17.88 -13.32 2.50
C LEU A 135 16.53 -13.19 3.21
N PHE A 136 15.51 -13.90 2.73
CA PHE A 136 14.19 -13.90 3.35
C PHE A 136 14.22 -14.42 4.78
N ASP A 137 14.94 -15.50 5.05
CA ASP A 137 15.09 -16.06 6.39
C ASP A 137 15.76 -15.05 7.35
N TYR A 138 16.79 -14.35 6.90
CA TYR A 138 17.45 -13.31 7.70
C TYR A 138 16.55 -12.08 7.91
N MET A 139 15.82 -11.63 6.88
CA MET A 139 14.91 -10.50 7.03
C MET A 139 13.77 -10.80 8.01
N HIS A 140 13.21 -12.01 7.98
CA HIS A 140 12.23 -12.46 8.97
C HIS A 140 12.80 -12.48 10.38
N LYS A 141 14.03 -13.01 10.56
CA LYS A 141 14.69 -13.03 11.86
C LYS A 141 14.96 -11.62 12.40
N ILE A 142 15.35 -10.68 11.53
CA ILE A 142 15.52 -9.27 11.91
C ILE A 142 14.17 -8.69 12.36
N LEU A 143 13.10 -8.96 11.63
CA LEU A 143 11.75 -8.48 11.96
C LEU A 143 11.27 -9.04 13.31
N GLU A 144 11.48 -10.33 13.58
CA GLU A 144 11.13 -10.95 14.85
C GLU A 144 11.93 -10.37 16.04
N ASN A 145 13.21 -10.04 15.83
CA ASN A 145 14.05 -9.42 16.87
C ASN A 145 13.60 -8.00 17.25
N LEU A 146 12.73 -7.36 16.43
CA LEU A 146 12.22 -6.01 16.67
C LEU A 146 10.81 -5.99 17.30
N LYS A 147 10.15 -7.16 17.43
CA LYS A 147 8.85 -7.30 18.09
C LYS A 147 9.03 -7.48 19.59
#